data_392e61b3c64c3f37f1a9782dd79ce67d
#
_entry.id   392e61b3c64c3f37f1a9782dd79ce67d
#
_cell.length_a   1.000
_cell.length_b   1.000
_cell.length_c   1.000
_cell.angle_alpha   90.00
_cell.angle_beta   90.00
_cell.angle_gamma   90.00
#
_symmetry.space_group_name_H-M   'P 1'
#
loop_
_entity.id
_entity.type
_entity.pdbx_description
1 polymer ?
#
loop_
_entity_poly.entity_id
_entity_poly.type
_entity_poly.pdbx_seq_one_letter_code
_entity_poly.pdbx_strand_id
1 'polypeptide(L)'
;MTHSKFQDFMDRILKGYDCYAPQDNTFEKSHLKRLIDTSKINLFGLRTEEPVTSLFFPPSSDLSVLPEEITPPKALIGIKGCDLSAMKLLDWVFMNGSYVDPFYYMRRNNTLII
;
A
#
# COMPACT_ATOMS: atom_id res chain seq x y z
N MET A 1 -14.70 -9.93 -15.18
CA MET A 1 -14.64 -8.45 -15.30
C MET A 1 -14.05 -8.12 -16.67
N THR A 2 -14.70 -7.30 -17.46
CA THR A 2 -14.17 -6.86 -18.75
C THR A 2 -13.06 -5.82 -18.55
N HIS A 3 -12.13 -5.73 -19.49
CA HIS A 3 -10.99 -4.79 -19.43
C HIS A 3 -11.43 -3.34 -19.20
N SER A 4 -12.53 -2.90 -19.83
CA SER A 4 -13.08 -1.55 -19.66
C SER A 4 -13.59 -1.29 -18.24
N LYS A 5 -14.26 -2.26 -17.63
CA LYS A 5 -14.77 -2.11 -16.24
C LYS A 5 -13.63 -2.05 -15.21
N PHE A 6 -12.55 -2.75 -15.46
CA PHE A 6 -11.36 -2.68 -14.62
C PHE A 6 -10.69 -1.29 -14.73
N GLN A 7 -10.57 -0.75 -15.93
CA GLN A 7 -10.03 0.58 -16.13
C GLN A 7 -10.89 1.65 -15.45
N ASP A 8 -12.22 1.62 -15.64
CA ASP A 8 -13.15 2.55 -14.99
C ASP A 8 -13.03 2.48 -13.45
N PHE A 9 -12.91 1.29 -12.90
CA PHE A 9 -12.69 1.09 -11.47
C PHE A 9 -11.38 1.72 -11.01
N MET A 10 -10.29 1.46 -11.73
CA MET A 10 -8.97 1.99 -11.41
C MET A 10 -8.93 3.51 -11.51
N ASP A 11 -9.58 4.10 -12.51
CA ASP A 11 -9.65 5.55 -12.67
C ASP A 11 -10.39 6.23 -11.50
N ARG A 12 -11.41 5.58 -10.97
CA ARG A 12 -12.11 6.06 -9.76
C ARG A 12 -11.20 6.00 -8.52
N ILE A 13 -10.47 4.91 -8.34
CA ILE A 13 -9.54 4.77 -7.22
C ILE A 13 -8.42 5.79 -7.32
N LEU A 14 -7.84 5.99 -8.49
CA LEU A 14 -6.76 6.98 -8.72
C LEU A 14 -7.17 8.42 -8.41
N LYS A 15 -8.45 8.76 -8.55
CA LYS A 15 -8.96 10.10 -8.22
C LYS A 15 -9.04 10.37 -6.72
N GLY A 16 -9.25 9.33 -5.90
CA GLY A 16 -9.48 9.47 -4.46
C GLY A 16 -8.33 9.02 -3.58
N TYR A 17 -7.36 8.28 -4.12
CA TYR A 17 -6.31 7.63 -3.36
C TYR A 17 -4.93 7.81 -4.00
N ASP A 18 -3.90 7.89 -3.17
CA ASP A 18 -2.52 7.68 -3.60
C ASP A 18 -2.28 6.18 -3.79
N CYS A 19 -2.29 5.73 -5.04
CA CYS A 19 -2.21 4.32 -5.38
C CYS A 19 -0.77 3.84 -5.48
N TYR A 20 -0.51 2.65 -4.93
CA TYR A 20 0.75 1.93 -5.04
C TYR A 20 0.48 0.55 -5.60
N ALA A 21 1.23 0.17 -6.61
CA ALA A 21 1.10 -1.13 -7.27
C ALA A 21 2.46 -1.66 -7.70
N PRO A 22 2.59 -2.99 -7.87
CA PRO A 22 3.77 -3.58 -8.49
C PRO A 22 3.91 -3.10 -9.94
N GLN A 23 5.08 -2.60 -10.27
CA GLN A 23 5.43 -2.15 -11.62
C GLN A 23 6.78 -2.75 -12.00
N ASP A 24 6.85 -3.32 -13.20
CA ASP A 24 8.10 -3.86 -13.72
C ASP A 24 8.84 -2.79 -14.52
N ASN A 25 10.08 -2.57 -14.16
CA ASN A 25 10.97 -1.75 -14.96
C ASN A 25 11.84 -2.59 -15.92
N THR A 26 12.00 -3.88 -15.63
CA THR A 26 12.72 -4.87 -16.43
C THR A 26 12.16 -6.26 -16.14
N PHE A 27 12.43 -7.23 -17.01
CA PHE A 27 11.90 -8.59 -16.92
C PHE A 27 12.20 -9.36 -15.61
N GLU A 28 13.07 -8.85 -14.77
CA GLU A 28 13.57 -9.58 -13.60
C GLU A 28 13.16 -9.00 -12.24
N LYS A 29 12.69 -7.74 -12.19
CA LYS A 29 12.45 -7.07 -10.90
C LYS A 29 11.16 -6.27 -10.90
N SER A 30 10.31 -6.56 -9.94
CA SER A 30 9.09 -5.81 -9.68
C SER A 30 9.31 -4.84 -8.52
N HIS A 31 8.89 -3.61 -8.69
CA HIS A 31 9.01 -2.56 -7.67
C HIS A 31 7.64 -2.04 -7.26
N LEU A 32 7.47 -1.79 -5.96
CA LEU A 32 6.28 -1.13 -5.45
C LEU A 32 6.42 0.38 -5.65
N LYS A 33 5.71 0.93 -6.60
CA LYS A 33 5.77 2.35 -6.95
C LYS A 33 4.41 3.01 -6.92
N ARG A 34 4.43 4.33 -6.71
CA ARG A 34 3.24 5.16 -6.88
C ARG A 34 2.72 5.04 -8.31
N LEU A 35 1.46 4.72 -8.43
CA LEU A 35 0.80 4.50 -9.71
C LEU A 35 0.32 5.84 -10.27
N ILE A 36 0.79 6.16 -11.46
CA ILE A 36 0.34 7.33 -12.23
C ILE A 36 -0.51 6.87 -13.41
N ASP A 37 -0.18 5.71 -13.97
CA ASP A 37 -0.81 5.16 -15.15
C ASP A 37 -1.14 3.67 -14.94
N THR A 38 -2.37 3.29 -15.21
CA THR A 38 -2.87 1.92 -15.03
C THR A 38 -2.22 0.92 -15.99
N SER A 39 -1.66 1.38 -17.10
CA SER A 39 -1.01 0.51 -18.09
C SER A 39 0.27 -0.19 -17.57
N LYS A 40 0.86 0.32 -16.50
CA LYS A 40 2.13 -0.17 -15.93
C LYS A 40 1.97 -1.19 -14.81
N ILE A 41 0.74 -1.52 -14.43
CA ILE A 41 0.48 -2.46 -13.35
C ILE A 41 0.82 -3.87 -13.79
N ASN A 42 1.67 -4.56 -13.02
CA ASN A 42 1.90 -5.99 -13.17
C ASN A 42 1.33 -6.78 -11.99
N LEU A 43 0.10 -7.27 -12.13
CA LEU A 43 -0.57 -8.07 -11.10
C LEU A 43 -0.05 -9.51 -11.03
N PHE A 44 0.54 -10.01 -12.11
CA PHE A 44 0.98 -11.40 -12.25
C PHE A 44 2.50 -11.58 -12.05
N GLY A 45 3.22 -10.49 -11.84
CA GLY A 45 4.65 -10.50 -11.62
C GLY A 45 5.08 -11.13 -10.30
N LEU A 46 6.38 -11.20 -10.12
CA LEU A 46 7.00 -11.63 -8.87
C LEU A 46 6.69 -10.63 -7.73
N ARG A 47 7.03 -11.05 -6.51
CA ARG A 47 6.98 -10.15 -5.36
C ARG A 47 7.88 -8.93 -5.60
N THR A 48 7.44 -7.77 -5.15
CA THR A 48 8.26 -6.54 -5.22
C THR A 48 9.51 -6.66 -4.36
N GLU A 49 10.59 -6.02 -4.77
CA GLU A 49 11.84 -5.99 -3.98
C GLU A 49 11.62 -5.25 -2.65
N GLU A 50 10.90 -4.13 -2.69
CA GLU A 50 10.55 -3.40 -1.48
C GLU A 50 9.40 -4.10 -0.74
N PRO A 51 9.53 -4.30 0.57
CA PRO A 51 8.44 -4.84 1.36
C PRO A 51 7.30 -3.83 1.45
N VAL A 52 6.07 -4.27 1.30
CA VAL A 52 4.86 -3.44 1.43
C VAL A 52 4.80 -2.76 2.80
N THR A 53 5.33 -3.40 3.81
CA THR A 53 5.39 -2.89 5.19
C THR A 53 6.18 -1.58 5.32
N SER A 54 7.08 -1.27 4.39
CA SER A 54 7.82 0.01 4.37
C SER A 54 6.93 1.24 4.26
N LEU A 55 5.72 1.10 3.72
CA LEU A 55 4.73 2.18 3.64
C LEU A 55 4.12 2.54 5.01
N PHE A 56 4.18 1.61 5.97
CA PHE A 56 3.70 1.81 7.33
C PHE A 56 4.81 2.23 8.29
N PHE A 57 6.05 1.89 7.96
CA PHE A 57 7.26 2.21 8.72
C PHE A 57 8.23 2.97 7.82
N PRO A 58 8.10 4.29 7.68
CA PRO A 58 9.06 5.09 6.95
C PRO A 58 10.42 5.08 7.69
N PRO A 59 11.53 5.27 6.96
CA PRO A 59 12.88 5.23 7.55
C PRO A 59 13.12 6.27 8.64
N SER A 60 12.37 7.35 8.61
CA SER A 60 12.39 8.38 9.66
C SER A 60 11.00 8.91 9.92
N SER A 61 10.68 9.18 11.18
CA SER A 61 9.46 9.83 11.61
C SER A 61 9.78 10.85 12.70
N ASP A 62 9.15 12.00 12.66
CA ASP A 62 9.17 12.92 13.78
C ASP A 62 8.17 12.42 14.83
N LEU A 63 8.68 11.93 15.95
CA LEU A 63 7.85 11.40 17.04
C LEU A 63 7.27 12.50 17.95
N SER A 64 7.73 13.73 17.78
CA SER A 64 7.23 14.87 18.58
C SER A 64 5.87 15.37 18.10
N VAL A 65 5.50 15.04 16.88
CA VAL A 65 4.23 15.46 16.26
C VAL A 65 3.42 14.22 15.90
N LEU A 66 2.22 14.10 16.47
CA LEU A 66 1.28 13.08 16.01
C LEU A 66 0.95 13.34 14.53
N PRO A 67 0.90 12.31 13.70
CA PRO A 67 0.52 12.48 12.31
C PRO A 67 -0.90 13.03 12.25
N GLU A 68 -1.02 14.31 11.97
CA GLU A 68 -2.31 14.87 11.63
C GLU A 68 -2.77 14.36 10.27
N GLU A 69 -4.06 14.31 10.03
CA GLU A 69 -4.76 13.71 8.88
C GLU A 69 -4.44 14.33 7.51
N ILE A 70 -3.22 14.66 7.21
CA ILE A 70 -2.90 15.52 6.05
C ILE A 70 -2.50 14.72 4.82
N THR A 71 -2.31 13.43 4.93
CA THR A 71 -1.95 12.63 3.76
C THR A 71 -3.20 12.06 3.08
N PRO A 72 -3.31 12.16 1.75
CA PRO A 72 -4.39 11.50 1.05
C PRO A 72 -4.38 10.00 1.36
N PRO A 73 -5.56 9.37 1.42
CA PRO A 73 -5.64 7.95 1.69
C PRO A 73 -4.88 7.16 0.62
N LYS A 74 -4.21 6.09 1.04
CA LYS A 74 -3.44 5.23 0.15
C LYS A 74 -4.26 4.03 -0.29
N ALA A 75 -4.01 3.55 -1.51
CA ALA A 75 -4.52 2.27 -1.98
C ALA A 75 -3.35 1.38 -2.43
N LEU A 76 -3.29 0.18 -1.89
CA LEU A 76 -2.32 -0.85 -2.24
C LEU A 76 -3.00 -1.86 -3.15
N ILE A 77 -2.50 -2.01 -4.37
CA ILE A 77 -3.12 -2.82 -5.42
C ILE A 77 -2.23 -3.99 -5.77
N GLY A 78 -2.81 -5.19 -5.85
CA GLY A 78 -2.09 -6.39 -6.27
C GLY A 78 -1.08 -6.93 -5.26
N ILE A 79 -1.35 -6.76 -3.98
CA ILE A 79 -0.50 -7.23 -2.88
C ILE A 79 -0.51 -8.75 -2.81
N LYS A 80 0.65 -9.36 -2.64
CA LYS A 80 0.78 -10.82 -2.55
C LYS A 80 0.34 -11.33 -1.17
N GLY A 81 -0.10 -12.59 -1.13
CA GLY A 81 -0.60 -13.22 0.10
C GLY A 81 0.42 -13.26 1.24
N CYS A 82 1.73 -13.39 0.93
CA CYS A 82 2.78 -13.34 1.93
C CYS A 82 2.90 -11.95 2.59
N ASP A 83 2.74 -10.88 1.82
CA ASP A 83 2.76 -9.52 2.35
C ASP A 83 1.51 -9.23 3.18
N LEU A 84 0.34 -9.73 2.76
CA LEU A 84 -0.89 -9.65 3.54
C LEU A 84 -0.77 -10.39 4.89
N SER A 85 -0.10 -11.55 4.91
CA SER A 85 0.15 -12.29 6.14
C SER A 85 1.09 -11.54 7.07
N ALA A 86 2.14 -10.91 6.53
CA ALA A 86 3.03 -10.06 7.29
C ALA A 86 2.29 -8.84 7.87
N MET A 87 1.41 -8.21 7.09
CA MET A 87 0.59 -7.10 7.57
C MET A 87 -0.34 -7.51 8.71
N LYS A 88 -0.96 -8.68 8.64
CA LYS A 88 -1.79 -9.20 9.74
C LYS A 88 -0.99 -9.37 11.03
N LEU A 89 0.24 -9.85 10.93
CA LEU A 89 1.13 -9.97 12.08
C LEU A 89 1.46 -8.61 12.69
N LEU A 90 1.76 -7.63 11.86
CA LEU A 90 2.00 -6.25 12.30
C LEU A 90 0.76 -5.60 12.93
N ASP A 91 -0.42 -5.81 12.35
CA ASP A 91 -1.69 -5.36 12.91
C ASP A 91 -1.89 -5.95 14.32
N TRP A 92 -1.57 -7.22 14.49
CA TRP A 92 -1.65 -7.87 15.79
C TRP A 92 -0.66 -7.29 16.81
N VAL A 93 0.59 -7.07 16.42
CA VAL A 93 1.64 -6.53 17.30
C VAL A 93 1.37 -5.08 17.69
N PHE A 94 0.98 -4.23 16.75
CA PHE A 94 0.88 -2.78 16.95
C PHE A 94 -0.51 -2.25 17.28
N MET A 95 -1.56 -3.03 17.05
CA MET A 95 -2.94 -2.58 17.27
C MET A 95 -3.74 -3.45 18.24
N ASN A 96 -3.32 -4.69 18.51
CA ASN A 96 -4.11 -5.65 19.31
C ASN A 96 -3.55 -5.84 20.73
N GLY A 97 -3.19 -4.80 21.41
CA GLY A 97 -2.69 -4.86 22.77
C GLY A 97 -3.31 -3.77 23.65
N SER A 98 -2.89 -3.74 24.92
CA SER A 98 -3.23 -2.65 25.82
C SER A 98 -2.62 -1.30 25.41
N TYR A 99 -1.63 -1.33 24.52
CA TYR A 99 -1.00 -0.15 23.93
C TYR A 99 -1.05 -0.25 22.40
N VAL A 100 -1.70 0.71 21.77
CA VAL A 100 -1.81 0.83 20.32
C VAL A 100 -0.80 1.87 19.84
N ASP A 101 0.05 1.51 18.88
CA ASP A 101 0.95 2.47 18.24
C ASP A 101 0.15 3.46 17.38
N PRO A 102 0.09 4.77 17.74
CA PRO A 102 -0.75 5.73 17.05
C PRO A 102 -0.30 6.00 15.61
N PHE A 103 1.00 5.93 15.32
CA PHE A 103 1.54 6.18 13.99
C PHE A 103 1.20 5.03 13.03
N TYR A 104 1.39 3.80 13.48
CA TYR A 104 1.01 2.63 12.70
C TYR A 104 -0.51 2.59 12.47
N TYR A 105 -1.30 2.78 13.53
CA TYR A 105 -2.75 2.79 13.48
C TYR A 105 -3.30 3.76 12.44
N MET A 106 -2.82 5.01 12.45
CA MET A 106 -3.29 6.03 11.51
C MET A 106 -2.92 5.69 10.07
N ARG A 107 -1.70 5.25 9.82
CA ARG A 107 -1.26 4.84 8.47
C ARG A 107 -2.04 3.63 7.98
N ARG A 108 -2.26 2.66 8.86
CA ARG A 108 -2.98 1.43 8.52
C ARG A 108 -4.45 1.68 8.19
N ASN A 109 -5.14 2.48 9.00
CA ASN A 109 -6.54 2.81 8.77
C ASN A 109 -6.76 3.70 7.54
N ASN A 110 -5.76 4.47 7.17
CA ASN A 110 -5.81 5.33 5.98
C ASN A 110 -5.33 4.60 4.71
N THR A 111 -5.28 3.28 4.73
CA THR A 111 -4.80 2.45 3.61
C THR A 111 -5.83 1.41 3.22
N LEU A 112 -6.31 1.49 1.99
CA LEU A 112 -7.16 0.50 1.34
C LEU A 112 -6.29 -0.57 0.67
N ILE A 113 -6.67 -1.83 0.77
CA ILE A 113 -6.00 -2.95 0.11
C ILE A 113 -6.96 -3.56 -0.92
N ILE A 114 -6.47 -3.71 -2.15
CA ILE A 114 -7.23 -4.21 -3.30
C ILE A 114 -6.49 -5.39 -3.95
#